data_01fd469d2616f28aaea3065242f71efd
#
_entry.id   01fd469d2616f28aaea3065242f71efd
#
_cell.length_a   1.000
_cell.length_b   1.000
_cell.length_c   1.000
_cell.angle_alpha   90.00
_cell.angle_beta   90.00
_cell.angle_gamma   90.00
#
_symmetry.space_group_name_H-M   'P 1'
#
loop_
_entity.id
_entity.type
_entity.pdbx_description
1 polymer ?
#
loop_
_entity_poly.entity_id
_entity_poly.type
_entity_poly.pdbx_seq_one_letter_code
_entity_poly.pdbx_strand_id
1 'polypeptide(L)'
;MTTMARFPNSHPMPPELQGESDAADLERTWALLGSIQPGSRGEGEVEGESLALDRAWQRLEAAMAGDGPSTEHPSVSPQPVSPRVGREGGRAGRGSPRRNAWPGLLLAAASVAALALGAASFSSVTVVAGPGALTQVTLPDGSSAELNSGSTLSHPRWALPWGGGTRTVRLAGEAYFDVVSAPQPFTVETFNARVVVLGTRFNVRARDEVGGGTDVALETGRVRLEARPTGSAQDPEGGAAVELEPGQGAGIPVGAAVPEPPTLVTLERATAWRARGFAVTDRPLDAILRELERRFAVEIQVAPGVELGDKLTLHYTDPREIRTILADIATARGLRFRETSRGFEVF
;
A
#
# COMPACT_ATOMS: atom_id res chain seq x y z
N MET A 1 -5.97 30.16 -49.66
CA MET A 1 -7.02 30.33 -48.61
C MET A 1 -7.58 28.95 -48.32
N THR A 2 -6.98 28.27 -47.39
CA THR A 2 -7.42 26.93 -46.93
C THR A 2 -7.96 27.09 -45.53
N THR A 3 -9.27 26.87 -45.42
CA THR A 3 -10.03 27.01 -44.18
C THR A 3 -9.59 25.91 -43.20
N MET A 4 -8.88 26.27 -42.11
CA MET A 4 -8.59 25.37 -41.03
C MET A 4 -9.88 25.02 -40.31
N ALA A 5 -10.23 23.72 -40.32
CA ALA A 5 -11.29 23.18 -39.51
C ALA A 5 -10.84 23.25 -38.04
N ARG A 6 -11.55 24.06 -37.23
CA ARG A 6 -11.38 24.10 -35.76
C ARG A 6 -11.92 22.81 -35.18
N PHE A 7 -11.02 22.00 -34.61
CA PHE A 7 -11.42 20.90 -33.74
C PHE A 7 -11.81 21.47 -32.35
N PRO A 8 -12.99 21.20 -31.83
CA PRO A 8 -13.38 21.62 -30.48
C PRO A 8 -12.61 20.75 -29.46
N ASN A 9 -11.75 21.35 -28.66
CA ASN A 9 -10.94 20.81 -27.56
C ASN A 9 -9.45 20.57 -27.79
N SER A 10 -8.83 21.16 -28.83
CA SER A 10 -7.37 21.19 -28.90
C SER A 10 -6.83 22.43 -28.15
N HIS A 11 -6.03 22.23 -27.12
CA HIS A 11 -5.25 23.32 -26.55
C HIS A 11 -4.28 23.84 -27.62
N PRO A 12 -4.17 25.17 -27.81
CA PRO A 12 -3.20 25.73 -28.72
C PRO A 12 -1.78 25.39 -28.27
N MET A 13 -0.89 25.16 -29.23
CA MET A 13 0.52 24.90 -28.96
C MET A 13 1.12 26.08 -28.15
N PRO A 14 1.91 25.84 -27.10
CA PRO A 14 2.53 26.86 -26.27
C PRO A 14 3.35 27.84 -27.13
N PRO A 15 3.30 29.17 -26.85
CA PRO A 15 3.99 30.17 -27.65
C PRO A 15 5.51 30.01 -27.70
N GLU A 16 6.10 29.33 -26.74
CA GLU A 16 7.53 29.01 -26.66
C GLU A 16 8.02 28.06 -27.76
N LEU A 17 7.14 27.25 -28.33
CA LEU A 17 7.45 26.28 -29.39
C LEU A 17 7.10 26.77 -30.80
N GLN A 18 6.52 27.96 -30.94
CA GLN A 18 6.06 28.52 -32.22
C GLN A 18 7.16 29.16 -33.09
N GLY A 19 8.41 29.22 -32.59
CA GLY A 19 9.52 29.91 -33.24
C GLY A 19 10.69 29.03 -33.71
N GLU A 20 10.60 27.71 -33.59
CA GLU A 20 11.69 26.83 -34.02
C GLU A 20 11.61 26.46 -35.50
N SER A 21 12.77 26.17 -36.11
CA SER A 21 12.91 25.89 -37.56
C SER A 21 12.14 24.66 -38.09
N ASP A 22 11.66 23.79 -37.18
CA ASP A 22 10.92 22.58 -37.47
C ASP A 22 9.45 22.67 -37.05
N ALA A 23 8.87 23.84 -37.02
CA ALA A 23 7.50 24.11 -36.55
C ALA A 23 6.43 23.22 -37.22
N ALA A 24 6.62 22.84 -38.48
CA ALA A 24 5.67 21.97 -39.19
C ALA A 24 5.66 20.54 -38.72
N ASP A 25 6.79 20.02 -38.27
CA ASP A 25 6.88 18.66 -37.68
C ASP A 25 6.45 18.67 -36.22
N LEU A 26 6.69 19.75 -35.48
CA LEU A 26 6.18 19.95 -34.13
C LEU A 26 4.66 20.11 -34.11
N GLU A 27 4.06 20.81 -35.09
CA GLU A 27 2.60 20.89 -35.23
C GLU A 27 1.95 19.53 -35.53
N ARG A 28 2.59 18.71 -36.37
CA ARG A 28 2.12 17.34 -36.64
C ARG A 28 2.21 16.45 -35.42
N THR A 29 3.31 16.55 -34.67
CA THR A 29 3.51 15.79 -33.43
C THR A 29 2.52 16.22 -32.36
N TRP A 30 2.25 17.55 -32.24
CA TRP A 30 1.26 18.09 -31.33
C TRP A 30 -0.17 17.68 -31.67
N ALA A 31 -0.53 17.66 -32.94
CA ALA A 31 -1.81 17.17 -33.43
C ALA A 31 -2.00 15.66 -33.17
N LEU A 32 -0.93 14.87 -33.30
CA LEU A 32 -0.93 13.43 -32.96
C LEU A 32 -1.07 13.20 -31.46
N LEU A 33 -0.38 13.97 -30.62
CA LEU A 33 -0.52 13.90 -29.16
C LEU A 33 -1.91 14.33 -28.70
N GLY A 34 -2.52 15.33 -29.34
CA GLY A 34 -3.90 15.74 -29.08
C GLY A 34 -4.96 14.71 -29.48
N SER A 35 -4.61 13.75 -30.37
CA SER A 35 -5.50 12.64 -30.76
C SER A 35 -5.39 11.42 -29.81
N ILE A 36 -4.35 11.36 -29.00
CA ILE A 36 -4.17 10.35 -27.93
C ILE A 36 -4.73 10.96 -26.63
N GLN A 37 -6.03 11.24 -26.61
CA GLN A 37 -6.69 11.47 -25.33
C GLN A 37 -6.89 10.10 -24.65
N PRO A 38 -6.48 9.92 -23.38
CA PRO A 38 -7.05 8.89 -22.54
C PRO A 38 -8.55 9.19 -22.55
N GLY A 39 -9.35 8.20 -22.96
CA GLY A 39 -10.78 8.38 -23.25
C GLY A 39 -11.44 9.32 -22.25
N SER A 40 -12.08 10.36 -22.74
CA SER A 40 -12.86 11.30 -21.96
C SER A 40 -13.96 10.52 -21.28
N ARG A 41 -13.75 10.11 -20.03
CA ARG A 41 -14.84 9.74 -19.12
C ARG A 41 -15.69 10.97 -18.97
N GLY A 42 -16.95 10.91 -19.33
CA GLY A 42 -17.87 12.03 -19.24
C GLY A 42 -17.94 12.53 -17.79
N GLU A 43 -18.12 13.83 -17.60
CA GLU A 43 -18.20 14.48 -16.26
C GLU A 43 -19.21 13.78 -15.34
N GLY A 44 -20.27 13.14 -15.88
CA GLY A 44 -21.24 12.35 -15.12
C GLY A 44 -20.73 10.99 -14.61
N GLU A 45 -19.70 10.40 -15.21
CA GLU A 45 -19.06 9.16 -14.72
C GLU A 45 -18.16 9.45 -13.52
N VAL A 46 -17.46 10.58 -13.53
CA VAL A 46 -16.59 10.99 -12.42
C VAL A 46 -17.38 11.32 -11.16
N GLU A 47 -18.54 12.00 -11.30
CA GLU A 47 -19.45 12.24 -10.16
C GLU A 47 -20.06 10.94 -9.63
N GLY A 48 -20.45 10.02 -10.51
CA GLY A 48 -20.98 8.71 -10.12
C GLY A 48 -19.97 7.85 -9.38
N GLU A 49 -18.71 7.88 -9.79
CA GLU A 49 -17.60 7.16 -9.17
C GLU A 49 -17.24 7.77 -7.80
N SER A 50 -17.20 9.09 -7.69
CA SER A 50 -16.99 9.79 -6.41
C SER A 50 -18.08 9.46 -5.39
N LEU A 51 -19.37 9.52 -5.79
CA LEU A 51 -20.49 9.16 -4.93
C LEU A 51 -20.49 7.67 -4.53
N ALA A 52 -20.00 6.77 -5.40
CA ALA A 52 -19.86 5.36 -5.10
C ALA A 52 -18.75 5.11 -4.08
N LEU A 53 -17.63 5.81 -4.21
CA LEU A 53 -16.49 5.76 -3.27
C LEU A 53 -16.88 6.32 -1.90
N ASP A 54 -17.59 7.44 -1.83
CA ASP A 54 -18.07 8.01 -0.56
C ASP A 54 -19.03 7.07 0.16
N ARG A 55 -19.95 6.41 -0.57
CA ARG A 55 -20.82 5.39 0.03
C ARG A 55 -20.06 4.14 0.48
N ALA A 56 -19.00 3.76 -0.23
CA ALA A 56 -18.16 2.65 0.15
C ALA A 56 -17.36 3.00 1.42
N TRP A 57 -16.87 4.24 1.50
CA TRP A 57 -16.19 4.75 2.68
C TRP A 57 -17.10 4.76 3.92
N GLN A 58 -18.30 5.32 3.82
CA GLN A 58 -19.28 5.33 4.91
C GLN A 58 -19.67 3.91 5.39
N ARG A 59 -19.77 2.94 4.44
CA ARG A 59 -20.00 1.54 4.82
C ARG A 59 -18.82 0.93 5.56
N LEU A 60 -17.60 1.29 5.16
CA LEU A 60 -16.39 0.85 5.84
C LEU A 60 -16.35 1.41 7.28
N GLU A 61 -16.64 2.70 7.45
CA GLU A 61 -16.71 3.33 8.77
C GLU A 61 -17.76 2.66 9.66
N ALA A 62 -18.97 2.43 9.14
CA ALA A 62 -20.05 1.75 9.87
C ALA A 62 -19.67 0.32 10.26
N ALA A 63 -19.03 -0.43 9.36
CA ALA A 63 -18.57 -1.79 9.64
C ALA A 63 -17.47 -1.84 10.70
N MET A 64 -16.57 -0.85 10.71
CA MET A 64 -15.46 -0.76 11.66
C MET A 64 -15.87 -0.15 13.00
N ALA A 65 -16.97 0.64 13.04
CA ALA A 65 -17.58 1.16 14.26
C ALA A 65 -18.45 0.14 15.03
N GLY A 66 -18.59 -1.10 14.52
CA GLY A 66 -19.41 -2.12 15.15
C GLY A 66 -20.93 -2.01 14.91
N ASP A 67 -21.38 -1.01 14.12
CA ASP A 67 -22.79 -0.80 13.76
C ASP A 67 -23.23 -1.58 12.51
N GLY A 68 -22.80 -2.84 12.38
CA GLY A 68 -23.27 -3.75 11.32
C GLY A 68 -24.73 -4.15 11.56
N PRO A 69 -25.58 -4.22 10.50
CA PRO A 69 -26.96 -4.68 10.67
C PRO A 69 -26.95 -6.11 11.21
N SER A 70 -27.56 -6.29 12.36
CA SER A 70 -27.78 -7.60 12.99
C SER A 70 -28.60 -8.45 12.02
N THR A 71 -27.97 -9.44 11.40
CA THR A 71 -28.65 -10.49 10.66
C THR A 71 -29.37 -11.38 11.68
N GLU A 72 -30.65 -11.08 11.93
CA GLU A 72 -31.54 -12.00 12.61
C GLU A 72 -31.63 -13.29 11.77
N HIS A 73 -31.01 -14.33 12.24
CA HIS A 73 -31.25 -15.69 11.75
C HIS A 73 -32.64 -16.11 12.23
N PRO A 74 -33.56 -16.50 11.33
CA PRO A 74 -34.81 -17.09 11.75
C PRO A 74 -34.52 -18.44 12.41
N SER A 75 -34.80 -18.54 13.69
CA SER A 75 -34.74 -19.78 14.47
C SER A 75 -35.83 -20.73 13.98
N VAL A 76 -35.43 -21.73 13.19
CA VAL A 76 -36.29 -22.87 12.85
C VAL A 76 -36.21 -23.87 13.98
N SER A 77 -37.26 -23.93 14.80
CA SER A 77 -37.46 -24.95 15.80
C SER A 77 -37.75 -26.32 15.14
N PRO A 78 -37.05 -27.38 15.48
CA PRO A 78 -37.38 -28.70 14.97
C PRO A 78 -38.62 -29.28 15.66
N GLN A 79 -39.67 -29.55 14.89
CA GLN A 79 -40.81 -30.32 15.38
C GLN A 79 -40.48 -31.80 15.42
N PRO A 80 -40.92 -32.54 16.46
CA PRO A 80 -40.68 -33.99 16.56
C PRO A 80 -41.63 -34.77 15.65
N VAL A 81 -41.08 -35.51 14.71
CA VAL A 81 -41.85 -36.45 13.87
C VAL A 81 -41.88 -37.80 14.55
N SER A 82 -43.06 -38.24 14.95
CA SER A 82 -43.33 -39.55 15.52
C SER A 82 -43.23 -40.66 14.46
N PRO A 83 -42.67 -41.84 14.77
CA PRO A 83 -42.58 -42.92 13.81
C PRO A 83 -43.92 -43.71 13.74
N ARG A 84 -44.51 -43.76 12.55
CA ARG A 84 -45.56 -44.73 12.23
C ARG A 84 -44.92 -46.05 11.80
N VAL A 85 -45.14 -47.05 12.62
CA VAL A 85 -44.89 -48.48 12.29
C VAL A 85 -45.95 -48.94 11.30
N GLY A 86 -45.54 -49.27 10.09
CA GLY A 86 -46.33 -49.99 9.08
C GLY A 86 -45.56 -51.25 8.66
N ARG A 87 -46.07 -52.41 9.08
CA ARG A 87 -45.58 -53.76 8.78
C ARG A 87 -46.35 -54.26 7.57
N GLU A 88 -45.63 -54.70 6.54
CA GLU A 88 -46.00 -55.76 5.57
C GLU A 88 -44.90 -55.85 4.51
N GLY A 89 -44.27 -56.84 4.33
CA GLY A 89 -44.17 -58.17 3.80
C GLY A 89 -44.06 -58.14 2.25
N GLY A 90 -42.86 -58.43 1.70
CA GLY A 90 -42.67 -58.58 0.26
C GLY A 90 -41.25 -59.01 -0.12
N ARG A 91 -41.15 -60.23 -0.59
CA ARG A 91 -39.99 -61.05 -0.95
C ARG A 91 -39.01 -60.46 -1.96
N ALA A 92 -37.73 -60.60 -1.67
CA ALA A 92 -36.60 -60.99 -2.50
C ALA A 92 -36.53 -60.56 -3.97
N GLY A 93 -35.65 -59.62 -4.25
CA GLY A 93 -34.95 -59.43 -5.50
C GLY A 93 -33.49 -59.09 -5.20
N ARG A 94 -32.58 -60.07 -5.31
CA ARG A 94 -31.14 -59.83 -5.28
C ARG A 94 -30.70 -59.16 -6.59
N GLY A 95 -30.87 -57.87 -6.69
CA GLY A 95 -30.17 -57.01 -7.65
C GLY A 95 -29.04 -56.32 -6.92
N SER A 96 -27.81 -56.73 -7.17
CA SER A 96 -26.65 -55.96 -6.71
C SER A 96 -26.68 -54.58 -7.33
N PRO A 97 -26.76 -53.50 -6.53
CA PRO A 97 -26.61 -52.17 -7.11
C PRO A 97 -25.17 -52.04 -7.56
N ARG A 98 -24.95 -51.95 -8.90
CA ARG A 98 -23.72 -51.39 -9.43
C ARG A 98 -23.63 -49.97 -8.85
N ARG A 99 -22.92 -49.84 -7.75
CA ARG A 99 -22.56 -48.52 -7.18
C ARG A 99 -21.73 -47.80 -8.27
N ASN A 100 -22.38 -46.91 -8.99
CA ASN A 100 -21.67 -45.95 -9.83
C ASN A 100 -20.75 -45.16 -8.91
N ALA A 101 -19.46 -45.48 -8.90
CA ALA A 101 -18.43 -44.81 -8.08
C ALA A 101 -18.13 -43.36 -8.56
N TRP A 102 -18.75 -42.93 -9.64
CA TRP A 102 -18.54 -41.61 -10.27
C TRP A 102 -18.90 -40.40 -9.38
N PRO A 103 -20.02 -40.36 -8.61
CA PRO A 103 -20.29 -39.22 -7.76
C PRO A 103 -19.26 -39.05 -6.65
N GLY A 104 -18.70 -40.14 -6.14
CA GLY A 104 -17.65 -40.09 -5.11
C GLY A 104 -16.31 -39.54 -5.66
N LEU A 105 -15.96 -39.90 -6.89
CA LEU A 105 -14.77 -39.37 -7.58
C LEU A 105 -14.90 -37.88 -7.91
N LEU A 106 -16.07 -37.39 -8.31
CA LEU A 106 -16.33 -35.98 -8.55
C LEU A 106 -16.28 -35.15 -7.26
N LEU A 107 -16.82 -35.65 -6.16
CA LEU A 107 -16.73 -35.03 -4.85
C LEU A 107 -15.27 -34.96 -4.34
N ALA A 108 -14.49 -36.02 -4.51
CA ALA A 108 -13.08 -36.05 -4.16
C ALA A 108 -12.27 -35.07 -5.01
N ALA A 109 -12.51 -35.01 -6.32
CA ALA A 109 -11.87 -34.06 -7.22
C ALA A 109 -12.23 -32.59 -6.88
N ALA A 110 -13.49 -32.31 -6.56
CA ALA A 110 -13.95 -31.00 -6.11
C ALA A 110 -13.31 -30.58 -4.77
N SER A 111 -13.16 -31.53 -3.83
CA SER A 111 -12.49 -31.26 -2.55
C SER A 111 -11.01 -30.98 -2.72
N VAL A 112 -10.31 -31.72 -3.58
CA VAL A 112 -8.89 -31.48 -3.91
C VAL A 112 -8.72 -30.15 -4.63
N ALA A 113 -9.60 -29.83 -5.57
CA ALA A 113 -9.59 -28.52 -6.25
C ALA A 113 -9.86 -27.36 -5.29
N ALA A 114 -10.81 -27.52 -4.36
CA ALA A 114 -11.09 -26.51 -3.33
C ALA A 114 -9.92 -26.33 -2.36
N LEU A 115 -9.25 -27.43 -1.94
CA LEU A 115 -8.05 -27.39 -1.12
C LEU A 115 -6.87 -26.75 -1.87
N ALA A 116 -6.69 -27.07 -3.15
CA ALA A 116 -5.63 -26.48 -3.98
C ALA A 116 -5.87 -24.97 -4.22
N LEU A 117 -7.11 -24.56 -4.49
CA LEU A 117 -7.51 -23.16 -4.59
C LEU A 117 -7.34 -22.44 -3.25
N GLY A 118 -7.71 -23.06 -2.14
CA GLY A 118 -7.49 -22.53 -0.80
C GLY A 118 -6.00 -22.33 -0.51
N ALA A 119 -5.17 -23.35 -0.76
CA ALA A 119 -3.72 -23.26 -0.56
C ALA A 119 -3.06 -22.19 -1.47
N ALA A 120 -3.51 -22.07 -2.72
CA ALA A 120 -3.04 -21.03 -3.65
C ALA A 120 -3.40 -19.61 -3.16
N SER A 121 -4.57 -19.46 -2.52
CA SER A 121 -5.03 -18.17 -1.97
C SER A 121 -4.17 -17.69 -0.79
N PHE A 122 -3.48 -18.59 -0.09
CA PHE A 122 -2.56 -18.26 1.00
C PHE A 122 -1.11 -18.03 0.52
N SER A 123 -0.80 -18.23 -0.76
CA SER A 123 0.54 -17.99 -1.27
C SER A 123 0.83 -16.49 -1.36
N SER A 124 1.90 -16.03 -0.74
CA SER A 124 2.39 -14.65 -0.83
C SER A 124 3.67 -14.58 -1.66
N VAL A 125 3.87 -13.44 -2.30
CA VAL A 125 5.11 -13.05 -2.96
C VAL A 125 5.77 -11.98 -2.11
N THR A 126 7.06 -12.13 -1.87
CA THR A 126 7.84 -11.13 -1.16
C THR A 126 8.83 -10.49 -2.12
N VAL A 127 8.78 -9.17 -2.22
CA VAL A 127 9.69 -8.35 -3.02
C VAL A 127 10.58 -7.57 -2.08
N VAL A 128 11.88 -7.56 -2.35
CA VAL A 128 12.89 -6.87 -1.53
C VAL A 128 13.60 -5.84 -2.40
N ALA A 129 13.58 -4.59 -1.97
CA ALA A 129 14.46 -3.55 -2.47
C ALA A 129 15.76 -3.60 -1.65
N GLY A 130 16.86 -4.00 -2.27
CA GLY A 130 18.16 -4.06 -1.61
C GLY A 130 18.69 -2.67 -1.21
N PRO A 131 19.77 -2.62 -0.42
CA PRO A 131 20.44 -1.36 -0.11
C PRO A 131 20.85 -0.61 -1.39
N GLY A 132 20.64 0.70 -1.43
CA GLY A 132 20.94 1.55 -2.59
C GLY A 132 19.97 1.40 -3.77
N ALA A 133 19.01 0.48 -3.72
CA ALA A 133 18.10 0.19 -4.82
C ALA A 133 16.68 0.74 -4.58
N LEU A 134 16.06 1.24 -5.64
CA LEU A 134 14.62 1.49 -5.72
C LEU A 134 13.98 0.38 -6.55
N THR A 135 12.84 -0.13 -6.11
CA THR A 135 12.17 -1.25 -6.79
C THR A 135 10.71 -0.93 -7.01
N GLN A 136 10.23 -1.06 -8.25
CA GLN A 136 8.82 -0.90 -8.59
C GLN A 136 8.13 -2.27 -8.67
N VAL A 137 6.92 -2.34 -8.12
CA VAL A 137 6.09 -3.56 -8.07
C VAL A 137 4.70 -3.23 -8.57
N THR A 138 4.19 -4.05 -9.49
CA THR A 138 2.76 -4.03 -9.86
C THR A 138 2.06 -5.13 -9.08
N LEU A 139 1.02 -4.76 -8.35
CA LEU A 139 0.23 -5.66 -7.52
C LEU A 139 -0.85 -6.36 -8.35
N PRO A 140 -1.38 -7.51 -7.88
CA PRO A 140 -2.37 -8.29 -8.64
C PRO A 140 -3.69 -7.57 -8.90
N ASP A 141 -4.02 -6.53 -8.13
CA ASP A 141 -5.22 -5.71 -8.28
C ASP A 141 -5.04 -4.52 -9.25
N GLY A 142 -3.87 -4.42 -9.88
CA GLY A 142 -3.49 -3.34 -10.79
C GLY A 142 -2.89 -2.12 -10.09
N SER A 143 -2.86 -2.08 -8.75
CA SER A 143 -2.16 -1.05 -7.99
C SER A 143 -0.64 -1.15 -8.17
N SER A 144 0.08 -0.07 -7.92
CA SER A 144 1.54 -0.07 -7.95
C SER A 144 2.14 0.37 -6.62
N ALA A 145 3.34 -0.13 -6.34
CA ALA A 145 4.16 0.29 -5.22
C ALA A 145 5.60 0.54 -5.67
N GLU A 146 6.18 1.67 -5.26
CA GLU A 146 7.60 1.95 -5.37
C GLU A 146 8.23 1.74 -4.00
N LEU A 147 9.24 0.88 -3.90
CA LEU A 147 9.93 0.55 -2.66
C LEU A 147 11.23 1.33 -2.55
N ASN A 148 11.44 1.98 -1.42
CA ASN A 148 12.71 2.61 -1.07
C ASN A 148 13.75 1.56 -0.65
N SER A 149 15.02 1.96 -0.63
CA SER A 149 16.18 1.14 -0.24
C SER A 149 15.97 0.43 1.11
N GLY A 150 16.32 -0.85 1.16
CA GLY A 150 16.19 -1.66 2.36
C GLY A 150 14.74 -1.89 2.79
N SER A 151 13.80 -1.97 1.82
CA SER A 151 12.38 -2.21 2.08
C SER A 151 11.95 -3.58 1.58
N THR A 152 10.96 -4.15 2.25
CA THR A 152 10.37 -5.45 1.90
C THR A 152 8.86 -5.31 1.84
N LEU A 153 8.26 -5.76 0.74
CA LEU A 153 6.83 -5.80 0.52
C LEU A 153 6.38 -7.23 0.28
N SER A 154 5.45 -7.72 1.08
CA SER A 154 4.79 -9.01 0.85
C SER A 154 3.34 -8.79 0.45
N HIS A 155 2.91 -9.42 -0.63
CA HIS A 155 1.55 -9.31 -1.15
C HIS A 155 1.01 -10.67 -1.58
N PRO A 156 -0.32 -10.88 -1.66
CA PRO A 156 -0.92 -12.09 -2.21
C PRO A 156 -0.45 -12.32 -3.66
N ARG A 157 -0.27 -13.56 -4.04
CA ARG A 157 0.13 -13.92 -5.41
C ARG A 157 -0.97 -13.63 -6.44
N TRP A 158 -2.23 -13.75 -6.03
CA TRP A 158 -3.41 -13.65 -6.89
C TRP A 158 -4.45 -12.70 -6.29
N ALA A 159 -5.06 -11.86 -7.13
CA ALA A 159 -6.34 -11.24 -6.85
C ALA A 159 -7.44 -12.13 -7.42
N LEU A 160 -8.45 -12.49 -6.63
CA LEU A 160 -9.57 -13.26 -7.15
C LEU A 160 -10.47 -12.37 -8.02
N PRO A 161 -10.79 -12.76 -9.28
CA PRO A 161 -11.53 -11.89 -10.22
C PRO A 161 -12.94 -11.48 -9.73
N TRP A 162 -13.51 -12.26 -8.80
CA TRP A 162 -14.83 -12.00 -8.21
C TRP A 162 -14.78 -11.25 -6.86
N GLY A 163 -13.64 -10.60 -6.56
CA GLY A 163 -13.54 -9.71 -5.40
C GLY A 163 -13.45 -10.39 -4.03
N GLY A 164 -13.25 -11.71 -3.96
CA GLY A 164 -13.11 -12.45 -2.71
C GLY A 164 -11.71 -12.48 -2.09
N GLY A 165 -10.72 -11.84 -2.72
CA GLY A 165 -9.34 -11.77 -2.22
C GLY A 165 -9.11 -10.55 -1.34
N THR A 166 -8.29 -10.70 -0.31
CA THR A 166 -7.85 -9.55 0.49
C THR A 166 -6.85 -8.70 -0.31
N ARG A 167 -7.11 -7.40 -0.43
CA ARG A 167 -6.16 -6.41 -0.97
C ARG A 167 -5.20 -5.96 0.14
N THR A 168 -4.61 -6.95 0.85
CA THR A 168 -3.73 -6.68 2.00
C THR A 168 -2.28 -6.97 1.63
N VAL A 169 -1.42 -6.00 1.89
CA VAL A 169 0.03 -6.11 1.73
C VAL A 169 0.71 -5.88 3.07
N ARG A 170 1.90 -6.44 3.27
CA ARG A 170 2.73 -6.21 4.45
C ARG A 170 3.99 -5.46 4.05
N LEU A 171 4.26 -4.36 4.74
CA LEU A 171 5.41 -3.50 4.49
C LEU A 171 6.33 -3.47 5.71
N ALA A 172 7.62 -3.72 5.45
CA ALA A 172 8.72 -3.36 6.34
C ALA A 172 9.67 -2.45 5.54
N GLY A 173 9.85 -1.22 5.98
CA GLY A 173 10.61 -0.21 5.25
C GLY A 173 9.75 0.94 4.75
N GLU A 174 10.02 1.46 3.57
CA GLU A 174 9.32 2.60 3.01
C GLU A 174 8.85 2.32 1.59
N ALA A 175 7.60 2.69 1.31
CA ALA A 175 7.01 2.55 -0.01
C ALA A 175 6.02 3.67 -0.31
N TYR A 176 5.99 4.07 -1.57
CA TYR A 176 4.94 4.92 -2.12
C TYR A 176 3.96 4.03 -2.89
N PHE A 177 2.67 4.20 -2.61
CA PHE A 177 1.58 3.44 -3.21
C PHE A 177 0.74 4.32 -4.13
N ASP A 178 0.40 3.78 -5.30
CA ASP A 178 -0.65 4.29 -6.18
C ASP A 178 -1.71 3.20 -6.30
N VAL A 179 -2.78 3.35 -5.52
CA VAL A 179 -3.81 2.34 -5.33
C VAL A 179 -4.99 2.59 -6.25
N VAL A 180 -5.34 1.60 -7.06
CA VAL A 180 -6.53 1.62 -7.93
C VAL A 180 -7.80 1.70 -7.09
N SER A 181 -8.67 2.64 -7.45
CA SER A 181 -9.97 2.82 -6.80
C SER A 181 -10.85 1.58 -6.92
N ALA A 182 -11.33 1.07 -5.79
CA ALA A 182 -12.24 -0.06 -5.72
C ALA A 182 -13.10 -0.01 -4.44
N PRO A 183 -14.32 -0.62 -4.46
CA PRO A 183 -15.17 -0.70 -3.27
C PRO A 183 -14.56 -1.52 -2.12
N GLN A 184 -13.64 -2.44 -2.44
CA GLN A 184 -12.93 -3.24 -1.45
C GLN A 184 -11.72 -2.47 -0.94
N PRO A 185 -11.52 -2.39 0.39
CA PRO A 185 -10.41 -1.69 0.97
C PRO A 185 -9.08 -2.34 0.57
N PHE A 186 -8.08 -1.48 0.30
CA PHE A 186 -6.69 -1.86 0.22
C PHE A 186 -6.04 -1.57 1.58
N THR A 187 -5.31 -2.53 2.11
CA THR A 187 -4.72 -2.45 3.44
C THR A 187 -3.22 -2.65 3.39
N VAL A 188 -2.46 -1.70 3.95
CA VAL A 188 -1.04 -1.88 4.23
C VAL A 188 -0.87 -2.20 5.71
N GLU A 189 -0.38 -3.39 6.01
CA GLU A 189 -0.01 -3.81 7.36
C GLU A 189 1.48 -3.56 7.59
N THR A 190 1.79 -2.91 8.71
CA THR A 190 3.15 -2.72 9.21
C THR A 190 3.32 -3.44 10.55
N PHE A 191 4.47 -3.30 11.19
CA PHE A 191 4.71 -3.93 12.49
C PHE A 191 3.81 -3.37 13.61
N ASN A 192 3.38 -2.08 13.53
CA ASN A 192 2.58 -1.42 14.57
C ASN A 192 1.35 -0.67 14.03
N ALA A 193 1.05 -0.74 12.72
CA ALA A 193 -0.06 -0.02 12.12
C ALA A 193 -0.80 -0.83 11.06
N ARG A 194 -2.04 -0.39 10.79
CA ARG A 194 -2.84 -0.74 9.63
C ARG A 194 -3.26 0.55 8.91
N VAL A 195 -2.94 0.65 7.64
CA VAL A 195 -3.29 1.78 6.76
C VAL A 195 -4.35 1.31 5.78
N VAL A 196 -5.55 1.86 5.83
CA VAL A 196 -6.71 1.43 5.04
C VAL A 196 -7.12 2.52 4.07
N VAL A 197 -7.27 2.16 2.78
CA VAL A 197 -7.62 3.08 1.70
C VAL A 197 -8.58 2.43 0.69
N LEU A 198 -9.25 3.22 -0.16
CA LEU A 198 -10.12 2.72 -1.24
C LEU A 198 -9.56 3.02 -2.64
N GLY A 199 -8.79 4.10 -2.80
CA GLY A 199 -8.18 4.53 -4.05
C GLY A 199 -7.38 5.80 -3.79
N THR A 200 -6.08 5.70 -3.60
CA THR A 200 -5.30 6.69 -2.86
C THR A 200 -3.84 6.65 -3.30
N ARG A 201 -3.21 7.80 -3.40
CA ARG A 201 -1.75 7.93 -3.54
C ARG A 201 -1.16 8.42 -2.24
N PHE A 202 -0.24 7.67 -1.67
CA PHE A 202 0.33 7.93 -0.35
C PHE A 202 1.68 7.27 -0.14
N ASN A 203 2.47 7.83 0.76
CA ASN A 203 3.73 7.25 1.24
C ASN A 203 3.54 6.62 2.60
N VAL A 204 4.11 5.44 2.82
CA VAL A 204 4.20 4.78 4.13
C VAL A 204 5.66 4.49 4.43
N ARG A 205 6.14 4.95 5.58
CA ARG A 205 7.45 4.62 6.12
C ARG A 205 7.27 3.86 7.43
N ALA A 206 7.70 2.61 7.48
CA ALA A 206 7.57 1.71 8.64
C ALA A 206 8.95 1.16 9.02
N ARG A 207 9.54 1.69 10.10
CA ARG A 207 10.85 1.30 10.62
C ARG A 207 10.72 0.88 12.08
N ASP A 208 10.95 -0.42 12.34
CA ASP A 208 10.92 -1.02 13.67
C ASP A 208 12.28 -0.89 14.34
N GLU A 209 12.66 0.34 14.65
CA GLU A 209 13.94 0.70 15.27
C GLU A 209 13.76 1.89 16.22
N VAL A 210 14.73 2.14 17.08
CA VAL A 210 14.71 3.29 18.01
C VAL A 210 14.52 4.59 17.22
N GLY A 211 13.57 5.42 17.62
CA GLY A 211 13.18 6.64 16.90
C GLY A 211 12.45 6.40 15.57
N GLY A 212 12.08 5.14 15.31
CA GLY A 212 11.22 4.74 14.19
C GLY A 212 9.74 4.76 14.53
N GLY A 213 8.96 4.07 13.69
CA GLY A 213 7.51 3.99 13.75
C GLY A 213 6.93 3.77 12.37
N THR A 214 5.61 3.91 12.27
CA THR A 214 4.92 4.00 10.98
C THR A 214 4.48 5.45 10.77
N ASP A 215 4.99 6.07 9.73
CA ASP A 215 4.62 7.41 9.26
C ASP A 215 3.87 7.29 7.94
N VAL A 216 2.76 8.03 7.79
CA VAL A 216 1.97 8.09 6.56
C VAL A 216 1.88 9.54 6.10
N ALA A 217 2.06 9.76 4.78
CA ALA A 217 1.87 11.06 4.14
C ALA A 217 0.94 10.88 2.93
N LEU A 218 -0.17 11.62 2.90
CA LEU A 218 -1.23 11.48 1.92
C LEU A 218 -1.11 12.50 0.80
N GLU A 219 -1.08 12.01 -0.44
CA GLU A 219 -1.08 12.86 -1.63
C GLU A 219 -2.50 13.10 -2.17
N THR A 220 -3.24 12.03 -2.44
CA THR A 220 -4.61 12.12 -2.96
C THR A 220 -5.48 11.02 -2.39
N GLY A 221 -6.79 11.29 -2.25
CA GLY A 221 -7.76 10.34 -1.71
C GLY A 221 -7.97 10.49 -0.21
N ARG A 222 -8.15 9.39 0.51
CA ARG A 222 -8.37 9.34 1.96
C ARG A 222 -7.65 8.15 2.56
N VAL A 223 -7.06 8.34 3.74
CA VAL A 223 -6.37 7.29 4.49
C VAL A 223 -6.96 7.20 5.88
N ARG A 224 -7.23 5.98 6.34
CA ARG A 224 -7.46 5.66 7.75
C ARG A 224 -6.24 4.94 8.30
N LEU A 225 -5.57 5.56 9.26
CA LEU A 225 -4.41 5.03 9.96
C LEU A 225 -4.83 4.51 11.32
N GLU A 226 -4.64 3.21 11.57
CA GLU A 226 -5.01 2.52 12.80
C GLU A 226 -3.77 1.98 13.50
N ALA A 227 -3.70 2.17 14.82
CA ALA A 227 -2.67 1.53 15.61
C ALA A 227 -2.97 0.03 15.79
N ARG A 228 -1.94 -0.80 15.65
CA ARG A 228 -1.98 -2.23 16.00
C ARG A 228 -1.17 -2.45 17.27
N PRO A 229 -1.80 -2.79 18.41
CA PRO A 229 -1.06 -3.13 19.60
C PRO A 229 -0.14 -4.33 19.36
N THR A 230 1.13 -4.19 19.70
CA THR A 230 2.11 -5.27 19.59
C THR A 230 1.74 -6.38 20.59
N GLY A 231 1.34 -7.56 20.11
CA GLY A 231 1.06 -8.73 20.95
C GLY A 231 -0.38 -9.22 20.99
N SER A 232 -1.36 -8.51 20.44
CA SER A 232 -2.74 -8.99 20.34
C SER A 232 -3.04 -9.54 18.94
N ALA A 233 -2.85 -10.85 18.77
CA ALA A 233 -3.29 -11.54 17.55
C ALA A 233 -4.82 -11.70 17.45
N GLN A 234 -5.58 -11.18 18.42
CA GLN A 234 -6.99 -11.55 18.64
C GLN A 234 -7.95 -10.38 18.88
N ASP A 235 -7.54 -9.11 18.77
CA ASP A 235 -8.49 -8.01 18.80
C ASP A 235 -8.82 -7.55 17.36
N PRO A 236 -9.97 -8.02 16.80
CA PRO A 236 -10.49 -7.52 15.53
C PRO A 236 -11.14 -6.13 15.68
N GLU A 237 -11.40 -5.68 16.91
CA GLU A 237 -12.00 -4.37 17.18
C GLU A 237 -10.90 -3.30 17.22
N GLY A 238 -10.96 -2.39 16.28
CA GLY A 238 -9.96 -1.42 15.86
C GLY A 238 -9.29 -0.68 17.01
N GLY A 239 -7.95 -0.69 17.00
CA GLY A 239 -7.16 0.25 17.78
C GLY A 239 -7.54 1.71 17.48
N ALA A 240 -7.01 2.65 18.27
CA ALA A 240 -7.21 4.07 17.98
C ALA A 240 -6.83 4.39 16.53
N ALA A 241 -7.66 5.18 15.87
CA ALA A 241 -7.50 5.51 14.46
C ALA A 241 -7.60 7.01 14.22
N VAL A 242 -6.93 7.48 13.15
CA VAL A 242 -7.09 8.84 12.61
C VAL A 242 -7.32 8.77 11.11
N GLU A 243 -8.03 9.76 10.59
CA GLU A 243 -8.22 9.94 9.15
C GLU A 243 -7.34 11.08 8.63
N LEU A 244 -6.81 10.89 7.43
CA LEU A 244 -5.96 11.86 6.75
C LEU A 244 -6.65 12.36 5.50
N GLU A 245 -6.53 13.68 5.28
CA GLU A 245 -6.90 14.39 4.06
C GLU A 245 -5.64 14.68 3.22
N PRO A 246 -5.78 14.98 1.91
CA PRO A 246 -4.65 15.32 1.06
C PRO A 246 -3.77 16.44 1.64
N GLY A 247 -2.46 16.22 1.62
CA GLY A 247 -1.47 17.12 2.21
C GLY A 247 -1.24 16.91 3.71
N GLN A 248 -1.96 16.00 4.35
CA GLN A 248 -1.75 15.63 5.74
C GLN A 248 -0.89 14.38 5.90
N GLY A 249 -0.29 14.24 7.08
CA GLY A 249 0.39 13.04 7.54
C GLY A 249 0.16 12.82 9.03
N ALA A 250 0.34 11.58 9.44
CA ALA A 250 0.34 11.18 10.85
C ALA A 250 1.30 10.02 11.07
N GLY A 251 1.75 9.84 12.30
CA GLY A 251 2.66 8.79 12.71
C GLY A 251 2.12 7.93 13.84
N ILE A 252 2.67 6.72 13.96
CA ILE A 252 2.55 5.86 15.14
C ILE A 252 3.98 5.50 15.55
N PRO A 253 4.56 6.19 16.55
CA PRO A 253 5.89 5.87 17.04
C PRO A 253 6.01 4.43 17.56
N VAL A 254 7.21 3.88 17.59
CA VAL A 254 7.47 2.57 18.22
C VAL A 254 6.98 2.59 19.67
N GLY A 255 6.15 1.60 20.04
CA GLY A 255 5.58 1.46 21.37
C GLY A 255 4.34 2.33 21.64
N ALA A 256 3.94 3.22 20.73
CA ALA A 256 2.70 3.97 20.86
C ALA A 256 1.48 3.09 20.56
N ALA A 257 0.42 3.25 21.36
CA ALA A 257 -0.85 2.56 21.19
C ALA A 257 -1.90 3.36 20.39
N VAL A 258 -1.59 4.63 20.11
CA VAL A 258 -2.49 5.55 19.39
C VAL A 258 -1.70 6.32 18.33
N PRO A 259 -2.33 6.64 17.17
CA PRO A 259 -1.74 7.51 16.18
C PRO A 259 -1.56 8.95 16.74
N GLU A 260 -0.54 9.64 16.26
CA GLU A 260 -0.41 11.08 16.44
C GLU A 260 -1.53 11.82 15.68
N PRO A 261 -1.94 13.01 16.13
CA PRO A 261 -2.91 13.82 15.40
C PRO A 261 -2.41 14.16 13.99
N PRO A 262 -3.30 14.22 12.98
CA PRO A 262 -2.94 14.63 11.62
C PRO A 262 -2.32 16.04 11.59
N THR A 263 -1.24 16.19 10.84
CA THR A 263 -0.56 17.47 10.63
C THR A 263 -0.28 17.70 9.14
N LEU A 264 -0.15 18.95 8.74
CA LEU A 264 0.27 19.28 7.36
C LEU A 264 1.71 18.82 7.14
N VAL A 265 1.94 18.09 6.07
CA VAL A 265 3.27 17.61 5.68
C VAL A 265 3.63 18.07 4.28
N THR A 266 4.92 18.33 4.07
CA THR A 266 5.44 18.62 2.73
C THR A 266 5.66 17.29 2.00
N LEU A 267 4.79 16.98 1.06
CA LEU A 267 4.87 15.72 0.28
C LEU A 267 6.21 15.54 -0.43
N GLU A 268 6.78 16.62 -0.97
CA GLU A 268 8.10 16.58 -1.60
C GLU A 268 9.17 16.03 -0.64
N ARG A 269 9.09 16.34 0.65
CA ARG A 269 10.01 15.80 1.66
C ARG A 269 9.69 14.35 1.97
N ALA A 270 8.42 14.00 2.17
CA ALA A 270 8.00 12.64 2.48
C ALA A 270 8.32 11.67 1.32
N THR A 271 8.36 12.15 0.09
CA THR A 271 8.62 11.36 -1.11
C THR A 271 9.95 11.71 -1.80
N ALA A 272 10.83 12.49 -1.16
CA ALA A 272 12.11 12.94 -1.73
C ALA A 272 12.96 11.77 -2.27
N TRP A 273 12.91 10.62 -1.61
CA TRP A 273 13.65 9.42 -1.97
C TRP A 273 13.33 8.91 -3.39
N ARG A 274 12.11 9.12 -3.90
CA ARG A 274 11.68 8.73 -5.25
C ARG A 274 12.47 9.49 -6.33
N ALA A 275 12.77 10.75 -6.07
CA ALA A 275 13.64 11.60 -6.90
C ALA A 275 15.12 11.53 -6.49
N ARG A 276 15.54 10.47 -5.79
CA ARG A 276 16.88 10.32 -5.22
C ARG A 276 17.27 11.40 -4.19
N GLY A 277 16.32 12.18 -3.69
CA GLY A 277 16.50 13.09 -2.57
C GLY A 277 16.66 12.35 -1.23
N PHE A 278 17.12 13.03 -0.20
CA PHE A 278 17.19 12.53 1.17
C PHE A 278 16.56 13.53 2.10
N ALA A 279 15.51 13.14 2.81
CA ALA A 279 14.84 14.03 3.75
C ALA A 279 14.47 13.27 5.02
N VAL A 280 14.78 13.84 6.16
CA VAL A 280 14.37 13.38 7.49
C VAL A 280 13.97 14.59 8.32
N THR A 281 12.92 14.45 9.12
CA THR A 281 12.41 15.53 9.97
C THR A 281 12.33 15.02 11.41
N ASP A 282 12.97 15.74 12.33
CA ASP A 282 12.95 15.49 13.77
C ASP A 282 13.29 14.02 14.15
N ARG A 283 14.35 13.47 13.52
CA ARG A 283 14.80 12.08 13.75
C ARG A 283 16.09 12.05 14.56
N PRO A 284 16.22 11.08 15.49
CA PRO A 284 17.47 10.89 16.22
C PRO A 284 18.61 10.48 15.28
N LEU A 285 19.83 10.86 15.62
CA LEU A 285 21.02 10.63 14.80
C LEU A 285 21.18 9.14 14.44
N ASP A 286 20.91 8.23 15.36
CA ASP A 286 20.95 6.79 15.13
C ASP A 286 20.05 6.37 13.95
N ALA A 287 18.79 6.82 13.92
CA ALA A 287 17.86 6.51 12.83
C ALA A 287 18.30 7.12 11.49
N ILE A 288 18.93 8.30 11.53
CA ILE A 288 19.48 8.97 10.35
C ILE A 288 20.65 8.17 9.77
N LEU A 289 21.60 7.75 10.60
CA LEU A 289 22.76 6.97 10.16
C LEU A 289 22.33 5.65 9.52
N ARG A 290 21.35 4.94 10.11
CA ARG A 290 20.78 3.72 9.51
C ARG A 290 20.09 3.97 8.17
N GLU A 291 19.41 5.11 7.99
CA GLU A 291 18.81 5.45 6.72
C GLU A 291 19.88 5.73 5.65
N LEU A 292 21.01 6.36 6.05
CA LEU A 292 22.17 6.56 5.17
C LEU A 292 22.83 5.23 4.79
N GLU A 293 22.98 4.29 5.73
CA GLU A 293 23.50 2.93 5.43
C GLU A 293 22.65 2.22 4.38
N ARG A 294 21.32 2.26 4.55
CA ARG A 294 20.36 1.66 3.59
C ARG A 294 20.44 2.32 2.22
N ARG A 295 20.49 3.65 2.19
CA ARG A 295 20.47 4.42 0.96
C ARG A 295 21.74 4.28 0.14
N PHE A 296 22.89 4.34 0.80
CA PHE A 296 24.20 4.34 0.15
C PHE A 296 24.88 2.97 0.12
N ALA A 297 24.23 1.95 0.70
CA ALA A 297 24.77 0.58 0.81
C ALA A 297 26.17 0.53 1.47
N VAL A 298 26.36 1.30 2.54
CA VAL A 298 27.61 1.39 3.31
C VAL A 298 27.37 1.03 4.77
N GLU A 299 28.44 0.69 5.49
CA GLU A 299 28.44 0.50 6.94
C GLU A 299 28.84 1.81 7.63
N ILE A 300 28.11 2.25 8.67
CA ILE A 300 28.47 3.41 9.48
C ILE A 300 28.66 2.97 10.92
N GLN A 301 29.91 2.91 11.35
CA GLN A 301 30.24 2.60 12.73
C GLN A 301 30.23 3.87 13.56
N VAL A 302 29.76 3.75 14.81
CA VAL A 302 29.69 4.87 15.74
C VAL A 302 30.62 4.57 16.92
N ALA A 303 31.54 5.48 17.18
CA ALA A 303 32.44 5.33 18.30
C ALA A 303 31.73 5.47 19.66
N PRO A 304 32.22 4.82 20.72
CA PRO A 304 31.65 5.00 22.06
C PRO A 304 31.69 6.47 22.50
N GLY A 305 30.58 6.93 23.11
CA GLY A 305 30.46 8.29 23.63
C GLY A 305 29.81 9.30 22.69
N VAL A 306 29.45 8.91 21.47
CA VAL A 306 28.66 9.75 20.57
C VAL A 306 27.18 9.77 21.01
N GLU A 307 26.63 10.96 21.20
CA GLU A 307 25.20 11.16 21.53
C GLU A 307 24.32 10.89 20.32
N LEU A 308 23.60 9.78 20.35
CA LEU A 308 22.76 9.30 19.23
C LEU A 308 21.30 9.75 19.29
N GLY A 309 20.84 10.16 20.48
CA GLY A 309 19.43 10.49 20.75
C GLY A 309 18.99 11.85 20.22
N ASP A 310 19.92 12.71 19.92
CA ASP A 310 19.64 14.08 19.49
C ASP A 310 19.03 14.12 18.07
N LYS A 311 17.94 14.87 17.94
CA LYS A 311 17.16 14.91 16.72
C LYS A 311 17.69 15.95 15.73
N LEU A 312 17.65 15.61 14.46
CA LEU A 312 18.03 16.46 13.32
C LEU A 312 16.95 16.48 12.24
N THR A 313 16.91 17.58 11.53
CA THR A 313 16.12 17.71 10.29
C THR A 313 17.07 18.00 9.14
N LEU A 314 17.06 17.15 8.13
CA LEU A 314 17.93 17.25 6.95
C LEU A 314 17.08 17.15 5.68
N HIS A 315 17.47 17.92 4.64
CA HIS A 315 16.81 17.86 3.36
C HIS A 315 17.83 18.10 2.22
N TYR A 316 17.96 17.10 1.34
CA TYR A 316 18.82 17.15 0.16
C TYR A 316 18.00 16.70 -1.06
N THR A 317 18.05 17.46 -2.14
CA THR A 317 17.32 17.15 -3.38
C THR A 317 17.99 16.05 -4.19
N ASP A 318 19.33 16.04 -4.29
CA ASP A 318 20.11 15.01 -5.00
C ASP A 318 21.49 14.83 -4.34
N PRO A 319 21.56 14.21 -3.17
CA PRO A 319 22.84 13.93 -2.54
C PRO A 319 23.52 12.77 -3.27
N ARG A 320 24.50 13.06 -4.11
CA ARG A 320 25.25 12.04 -4.85
C ARG A 320 26.24 11.30 -3.97
N GLU A 321 26.73 11.94 -2.91
CA GLU A 321 27.76 11.41 -2.04
C GLU A 321 27.35 11.50 -0.57
N ILE A 322 27.45 10.39 0.13
CA ILE A 322 27.20 10.32 1.58
C ILE A 322 28.12 11.25 2.38
N ARG A 323 29.34 11.51 1.90
CA ARG A 323 30.31 12.39 2.55
C ARG A 323 29.75 13.78 2.82
N THR A 324 28.98 14.34 1.87
CA THR A 324 28.35 15.66 2.03
C THR A 324 27.41 15.65 3.23
N ILE A 325 26.55 14.65 3.33
CA ILE A 325 25.59 14.55 4.43
C ILE A 325 26.32 14.32 5.75
N LEU A 326 27.33 13.44 5.79
CA LEU A 326 28.12 13.19 7.00
C LEU A 326 28.92 14.42 7.44
N ALA A 327 29.45 15.23 6.51
CA ALA A 327 30.12 16.47 6.83
C ALA A 327 29.18 17.49 7.50
N ASP A 328 27.96 17.63 6.99
CA ASP A 328 26.96 18.52 7.56
C ASP A 328 26.50 18.06 8.94
N ILE A 329 26.27 16.75 9.12
CA ILE A 329 25.97 16.15 10.43
C ILE A 329 27.10 16.37 11.41
N ALA A 330 28.35 16.09 10.99
CA ALA A 330 29.54 16.25 11.82
C ALA A 330 29.70 17.73 12.25
N THR A 331 29.51 18.68 11.33
CA THR A 331 29.56 20.11 11.63
C THR A 331 28.47 20.53 12.62
N ALA A 332 27.23 20.07 12.38
CA ALA A 332 26.09 20.43 13.23
C ALA A 332 26.18 19.86 14.64
N ARG A 333 26.88 18.74 14.83
CA ARG A 333 26.96 18.00 16.09
C ARG A 333 28.35 18.06 16.77
N GLY A 334 29.31 18.74 16.18
CA GLY A 334 30.68 18.79 16.69
C GLY A 334 31.40 17.43 16.65
N LEU A 335 30.94 16.55 15.72
CA LEU A 335 31.51 15.22 15.49
C LEU A 335 32.57 15.28 14.38
N ARG A 336 33.26 14.16 14.22
CA ARG A 336 34.16 13.90 13.11
C ARG A 336 33.78 12.57 12.46
N PHE A 337 34.22 12.36 11.23
CA PHE A 337 34.10 11.09 10.57
C PHE A 337 35.37 10.75 9.76
N ARG A 338 35.61 9.47 9.57
CA ARG A 338 36.65 8.97 8.70
C ARG A 338 36.16 7.80 7.84
N GLU A 339 36.76 7.62 6.69
CA GLU A 339 36.52 6.44 5.86
C GLU A 339 37.20 5.22 6.45
N THR A 340 36.54 4.09 6.26
CA THR A 340 37.01 2.75 6.59
C THR A 340 36.95 1.87 5.34
N SER A 341 37.48 0.66 5.40
CA SER A 341 37.43 -0.29 4.29
C SER A 341 35.99 -0.73 3.91
N ARG A 342 34.99 -0.54 4.80
CA ARG A 342 33.61 -0.95 4.60
C ARG A 342 32.59 0.20 4.57
N GLY A 343 33.06 1.41 4.83
CA GLY A 343 32.17 2.60 4.87
C GLY A 343 32.77 3.72 5.69
N PHE A 344 32.13 4.09 6.80
CA PHE A 344 32.52 5.25 7.60
C PHE A 344 32.51 4.93 9.10
N GLU A 345 33.29 5.69 9.86
CA GLU A 345 33.22 5.74 11.33
C GLU A 345 33.00 7.18 11.77
N VAL A 346 32.01 7.37 12.65
CA VAL A 346 31.63 8.67 13.25
C VAL A 346 32.09 8.67 14.70
N PHE A 347 32.78 9.73 15.14
CA PHE A 347 33.37 9.86 16.49
C PHE A 347 33.43 11.29 16.98
#